data_d716719e9080345c1d2af3de7b79248c
#
_entry.id   d716719e9080345c1d2af3de7b79248c
#
_cell.length_a   1.000
_cell.length_b   1.000
_cell.length_c   1.000
_cell.angle_alpha   90.00
_cell.angle_beta   90.00
_cell.angle_gamma   90.00
#
_symmetry.space_group_name_H-M   'P 1'
#
loop_
_entity.id
_entity.type
_entity.pdbx_description
1 polymer ?
#
loop_
_entity_poly.entity_id
_entity_poly.type
_entity_poly.pdbx_seq_one_letter_code
_entity_poly.pdbx_strand_id
1 'polypeptide(L)'
;MALRALTDVLANPQLRRLQLAWTGCITAEWAQIVALGVYAFREQGAIGVGVVGLIRTLPAAIIGPFAASLADRYRREMVLSTVLALRAVTLAGAAGALWVGAPALLVYGLAAADAVVYTLFWPAQSALLPSLAQSPEELTACNVTSTTVENLGTLVGPMLSSVLLLLAGVPSVFAVAAVLLALSAIVVARIRTDGTLRTSGEQHQAIAELLAGFRTLAREARPRLVVLLYLAQTFCVGALTVLIVVMAIELLGLGEAGVGYLNAAVGAGGLVGALATLALVGRRQLALPFQAGLIVWGVALAAIGALPSRVTAVAMVAIVGSANALIDVTALTVLQRIVSQHVLARVLGVFEGLWWGMQGLGAMAASLVVTQWGVRASLVATGTLLAMAAVLASRALGRIDDDAHPPQPQLELLRGVPLFASLPVLVLERLAFTVRPVNAGHGTTLVRRGDDGDHFYVIVQGQVEVTAPQLHRILGPGDFFGEIALLRGVPRTATVTAKTAVELLTLERQQFISAVVGHAPSKAAAEAVVVARLD
;
A
#
# COMPACT_ATOMS: atom_id res chain seq x y z
N MET A 1 -9.08 1.16 -21.11
CA MET A 1 -8.82 2.16 -20.07
C MET A 1 -7.32 2.42 -19.87
N ALA A 2 -6.48 1.43 -19.60
CA ALA A 2 -5.05 1.64 -19.36
C ALA A 2 -4.28 2.36 -20.48
N LEU A 3 -4.55 2.06 -21.74
CA LEU A 3 -3.93 2.75 -22.90
C LEU A 3 -4.30 4.24 -23.00
N ARG A 4 -5.53 4.62 -22.67
CA ARG A 4 -5.92 6.04 -22.61
C ARG A 4 -5.25 6.77 -21.45
N ALA A 5 -5.21 6.14 -20.28
CA ALA A 5 -4.50 6.70 -19.13
C ALA A 5 -3.02 6.97 -19.45
N LEU A 6 -2.36 6.04 -20.16
CA LEU A 6 -0.98 6.21 -20.58
C LEU A 6 -0.82 7.38 -21.58
N THR A 7 -1.74 7.52 -22.54
CA THR A 7 -1.70 8.64 -23.52
C THR A 7 -1.90 9.99 -22.84
N ASP A 8 -2.78 10.08 -21.84
CA ASP A 8 -3.06 11.32 -21.09
C ASP A 8 -1.84 11.75 -20.26
N VAL A 9 -1.18 10.81 -19.58
CA VAL A 9 0.06 11.06 -18.83
C VAL A 9 1.21 11.48 -19.77
N LEU A 10 1.33 10.85 -20.95
CA LEU A 10 2.36 11.19 -21.91
C LEU A 10 2.12 12.53 -22.61
N ALA A 11 0.89 13.03 -22.65
CA ALA A 11 0.54 14.34 -23.16
C ALA A 11 1.02 15.48 -22.24
N ASN A 12 1.04 15.27 -20.92
CA ASN A 12 1.56 16.24 -19.97
C ASN A 12 3.10 16.14 -19.89
N PRO A 13 3.86 17.18 -20.34
CA PRO A 13 5.33 17.09 -20.39
C PRO A 13 5.98 16.93 -19.01
N GLN A 14 5.37 17.43 -17.94
CA GLN A 14 5.90 17.34 -16.58
C GLN A 14 5.72 15.93 -16.03
N LEU A 15 4.53 15.35 -16.17
CA LEU A 15 4.25 13.97 -15.78
C LEU A 15 5.08 12.97 -16.59
N ARG A 16 5.21 13.18 -17.90
CA ARG A 16 6.07 12.36 -18.76
C ARG A 16 7.52 12.35 -18.28
N ARG A 17 8.08 13.52 -17.91
CA ARG A 17 9.44 13.60 -17.35
C ARG A 17 9.55 12.82 -16.03
N LEU A 18 8.57 12.95 -15.14
CA LEU A 18 8.56 12.22 -13.88
C LEU A 18 8.51 10.71 -14.10
N GLN A 19 7.66 10.22 -15.01
CA GLN A 19 7.56 8.79 -15.31
C GLN A 19 8.79 8.22 -15.99
N LEU A 20 9.44 8.98 -16.89
CA LEU A 20 10.72 8.59 -17.49
C LEU A 20 11.84 8.50 -16.45
N ALA A 21 11.92 9.46 -15.54
CA ALA A 21 12.89 9.41 -14.44
C ALA A 21 12.61 8.24 -13.49
N TRP A 22 11.34 7.95 -13.23
CA TRP A 22 10.92 6.79 -12.43
C TRP A 22 11.33 5.47 -13.10
N THR A 23 11.12 5.33 -14.40
CA THR A 23 11.55 4.15 -15.18
C THR A 23 13.06 3.92 -15.06
N GLY A 24 13.86 4.96 -15.22
CA GLY A 24 15.32 4.86 -15.05
C GLY A 24 15.71 4.49 -13.61
N CYS A 25 15.09 5.12 -12.62
CA CYS A 25 15.38 4.88 -11.21
C CYS A 25 15.05 3.44 -10.79
N ILE A 26 13.85 2.95 -11.10
CA ILE A 26 13.43 1.60 -10.67
C ILE A 26 14.21 0.50 -11.40
N THR A 27 14.54 0.72 -12.69
CA THR A 27 15.39 -0.21 -13.45
C THR A 27 16.80 -0.28 -12.86
N ALA A 28 17.41 0.87 -12.53
CA ALA A 28 18.71 0.95 -11.87
C ALA A 28 18.69 0.27 -10.48
N GLU A 29 17.63 0.49 -9.70
CA GLU A 29 17.44 -0.10 -8.37
C GLU A 29 17.44 -1.61 -8.42
N TRP A 30 16.61 -2.22 -9.28
CA TRP A 30 16.54 -3.68 -9.38
C TRP A 30 17.79 -4.30 -10.02
N ALA A 31 18.44 -3.59 -10.95
CA ALA A 31 19.69 -4.06 -11.53
C ALA A 31 20.83 -4.09 -10.48
N GLN A 32 20.99 -3.02 -9.69
CA GLN A 32 22.02 -2.95 -8.66
C GLN A 32 21.81 -3.97 -7.52
N ILE A 33 20.54 -4.26 -7.15
CA ILE A 33 20.22 -5.28 -6.14
C ILE A 33 20.83 -6.63 -6.52
N VAL A 34 20.64 -7.05 -7.77
CA VAL A 34 21.19 -8.30 -8.29
C VAL A 34 22.73 -8.27 -8.28
N ALA A 35 23.31 -7.20 -8.82
CA ALA A 35 24.77 -7.08 -8.91
C ALA A 35 25.46 -7.03 -7.54
N LEU A 36 24.86 -6.31 -6.58
CA LEU A 36 25.37 -6.20 -5.23
C LEU A 36 25.27 -7.54 -4.48
N GLY A 37 24.18 -8.29 -4.69
CA GLY A 37 24.01 -9.64 -4.15
C GLY A 37 25.06 -10.61 -4.69
N VAL A 38 25.31 -10.59 -6.00
CA VAL A 38 26.36 -11.39 -6.65
C VAL A 38 27.74 -11.02 -6.14
N TYR A 39 28.05 -9.73 -6.05
CA TYR A 39 29.33 -9.26 -5.50
C TYR A 39 29.52 -9.73 -4.05
N ALA A 40 28.53 -9.51 -3.20
CA ALA A 40 28.61 -9.91 -1.80
C ALA A 40 28.77 -11.43 -1.63
N PHE A 41 28.14 -12.21 -2.50
CA PHE A 41 28.28 -13.65 -2.52
C PHE A 41 29.72 -14.09 -2.93
N ARG A 42 30.32 -13.44 -3.92
CA ARG A 42 31.73 -13.70 -4.32
C ARG A 42 32.72 -13.44 -3.18
N GLU A 43 32.47 -12.36 -2.41
CA GLU A 43 33.38 -11.95 -1.34
C GLU A 43 33.26 -12.81 -0.08
N GLN A 44 32.06 -13.09 0.38
CA GLN A 44 31.78 -13.68 1.69
C GLN A 44 30.68 -14.76 1.69
N GLY A 45 30.34 -15.31 0.53
CA GLY A 45 29.28 -16.30 0.40
C GLY A 45 27.90 -15.78 0.84
N ALA A 46 27.07 -16.67 1.36
CA ALA A 46 25.73 -16.34 1.81
C ALA A 46 25.71 -15.26 2.91
N ILE A 47 26.72 -15.25 3.81
CA ILE A 47 26.81 -14.24 4.88
C ILE A 47 26.98 -12.84 4.29
N GLY A 48 27.81 -12.67 3.26
CA GLY A 48 27.96 -11.38 2.57
C GLY A 48 26.65 -10.84 2.04
N VAL A 49 25.83 -11.70 1.43
CA VAL A 49 24.49 -11.31 0.91
C VAL A 49 23.57 -10.88 2.05
N GLY A 50 23.58 -11.60 3.18
CA GLY A 50 22.79 -11.24 4.37
C GLY A 50 23.22 -9.90 4.98
N VAL A 51 24.53 -9.65 5.08
CA VAL A 51 25.09 -8.37 5.55
C VAL A 51 24.67 -7.22 4.66
N VAL A 52 24.76 -7.38 3.35
CA VAL A 52 24.30 -6.38 2.37
C VAL A 52 22.80 -6.13 2.50
N GLY A 53 22.01 -7.19 2.71
CA GLY A 53 20.58 -7.06 2.98
C GLY A 53 20.31 -6.15 4.19
N LEU A 54 21.02 -6.36 5.31
CA LEU A 54 20.92 -5.49 6.49
C LEU A 54 21.38 -4.05 6.21
N ILE A 55 22.53 -3.88 5.56
CA ILE A 55 23.10 -2.57 5.25
C ILE A 55 22.13 -1.73 4.41
N ARG A 56 21.38 -2.35 3.50
CA ARG A 56 20.42 -1.65 2.65
C ARG A 56 19.11 -1.32 3.35
N THR A 57 18.64 -2.17 4.24
CA THR A 57 17.29 -2.03 4.82
C THR A 57 17.29 -1.38 6.20
N LEU A 58 18.32 -1.57 7.01
CA LEU A 58 18.38 -1.01 8.36
C LEU A 58 18.37 0.53 8.38
N PRO A 59 19.14 1.25 7.52
CA PRO A 59 19.04 2.71 7.44
C PRO A 59 17.63 3.17 7.05
N ALA A 60 16.97 2.49 6.13
CA ALA A 60 15.61 2.80 5.71
C ALA A 60 14.62 2.63 6.87
N ALA A 61 14.75 1.58 7.68
CA ALA A 61 13.93 1.36 8.86
C ALA A 61 14.07 2.48 9.91
N ILE A 62 15.27 3.02 10.08
CA ILE A 62 15.59 4.06 11.09
C ILE A 62 15.24 5.45 10.56
N ILE A 63 15.62 5.78 9.32
CA ILE A 63 15.55 7.13 8.74
C ILE A 63 14.20 7.36 8.06
N GLY A 64 13.57 6.31 7.51
CA GLY A 64 12.32 6.40 6.76
C GLY A 64 11.23 7.24 7.43
N PRO A 65 10.92 7.05 8.71
CA PRO A 65 9.93 7.87 9.42
C PRO A 65 10.23 9.37 9.44
N PHE A 66 11.51 9.75 9.31
CA PHE A 66 11.95 11.15 9.31
C PHE A 66 12.16 11.70 7.91
N ALA A 67 12.30 10.83 6.90
CA ALA A 67 12.56 11.21 5.51
C ALA A 67 11.46 12.10 4.93
N ALA A 68 10.19 11.81 5.22
CA ALA A 68 9.05 12.60 4.78
C ALA A 68 9.13 14.05 5.29
N SER A 69 9.47 14.25 6.56
CA SER A 69 9.57 15.59 7.16
C SER A 69 10.73 16.41 6.58
N LEU A 70 11.80 15.76 6.14
CA LEU A 70 12.93 16.42 5.48
C LEU A 70 12.56 16.80 4.04
N ALA A 71 11.86 15.90 3.32
CA ALA A 71 11.41 16.15 1.95
C ALA A 71 10.42 17.33 1.86
N ASP A 72 9.61 17.58 2.89
CA ASP A 72 8.62 18.67 2.93
C ASP A 72 9.24 20.07 3.14
N ARG A 73 10.50 20.15 3.58
CA ARG A 73 11.20 21.45 3.83
C ARG A 73 11.74 22.10 2.56
N TYR A 74 11.95 21.33 1.52
CA TYR A 74 12.55 21.79 0.28
C TYR A 74 11.61 21.61 -0.90
N ARG A 75 11.91 22.26 -2.02
CA ARG A 75 11.17 22.06 -3.26
C ARG A 75 11.32 20.60 -3.71
N ARG A 76 10.20 19.94 -3.90
CA ARG A 76 10.12 18.48 -4.12
C ARG A 76 10.93 18.02 -5.34
N GLU A 77 10.88 18.79 -6.43
CA GLU A 77 11.68 18.53 -7.63
C GLU A 77 13.19 18.65 -7.37
N MET A 78 13.62 19.57 -6.50
CA MET A 78 15.02 19.70 -6.12
C MET A 78 15.46 18.52 -5.24
N VAL A 79 14.64 18.12 -4.27
CA VAL A 79 14.92 16.94 -3.43
C VAL A 79 15.09 15.72 -4.32
N LEU A 80 14.11 15.48 -5.22
CA LEU A 80 14.12 14.31 -6.09
C LEU A 80 15.33 14.29 -7.04
N SER A 81 15.67 15.44 -7.67
CA SER A 81 16.84 15.51 -8.55
C SER A 81 18.15 15.35 -7.79
N THR A 82 18.26 15.91 -6.57
CA THR A 82 19.45 15.76 -5.71
C THR A 82 19.62 14.30 -5.25
N VAL A 83 18.55 13.66 -4.83
CA VAL A 83 18.54 12.24 -4.46
C VAL A 83 19.05 11.37 -5.63
N LEU A 84 18.51 11.57 -6.83
CA LEU A 84 18.94 10.82 -8.01
C LEU A 84 20.41 11.09 -8.38
N ALA A 85 20.87 12.35 -8.27
CA ALA A 85 22.26 12.72 -8.54
C ALA A 85 23.23 12.10 -7.50
N LEU A 86 22.88 12.17 -6.21
CA LEU A 86 23.70 11.55 -5.16
C LEU A 86 23.80 10.03 -5.34
N ARG A 87 22.67 9.38 -5.66
CA ARG A 87 22.66 7.95 -5.98
C ARG A 87 23.50 7.62 -7.22
N ALA A 88 23.46 8.45 -8.26
CA ALA A 88 24.32 8.29 -9.43
C ALA A 88 25.81 8.36 -9.03
N VAL A 89 26.19 9.29 -8.15
CA VAL A 89 27.56 9.42 -7.65
C VAL A 89 27.98 8.23 -6.80
N THR A 90 27.12 7.75 -5.90
CA THR A 90 27.44 6.57 -5.07
C THR A 90 27.64 5.32 -5.91
N LEU A 91 26.79 5.10 -6.93
CA LEU A 91 26.92 3.95 -7.82
C LEU A 91 28.10 4.07 -8.78
N ALA A 92 28.39 5.28 -9.30
CA ALA A 92 29.61 5.51 -10.08
C ALA A 92 30.86 5.27 -9.23
N GLY A 93 30.85 5.72 -7.97
CA GLY A 93 31.90 5.43 -6.99
C GLY A 93 32.08 3.93 -6.74
N ALA A 94 30.96 3.19 -6.60
CA ALA A 94 30.99 1.73 -6.45
C ALA A 94 31.57 1.02 -7.69
N ALA A 95 31.15 1.44 -8.89
CA ALA A 95 31.72 0.93 -10.14
C ALA A 95 33.24 1.19 -10.21
N GLY A 96 33.66 2.42 -9.91
CA GLY A 96 35.09 2.79 -9.88
C GLY A 96 35.89 1.99 -8.84
N ALA A 97 35.33 1.84 -7.62
CA ALA A 97 35.93 1.04 -6.57
C ALA A 97 36.14 -0.42 -6.99
N LEU A 98 35.16 -1.01 -7.66
CA LEU A 98 35.25 -2.38 -8.18
C LEU A 98 36.26 -2.51 -9.31
N TRP A 99 36.38 -1.52 -10.22
CA TRP A 99 37.38 -1.57 -11.30
C TRP A 99 38.83 -1.47 -10.82
N VAL A 100 39.06 -0.72 -9.73
CA VAL A 100 40.43 -0.61 -9.15
C VAL A 100 40.72 -1.69 -8.11
N GLY A 101 39.78 -2.62 -7.87
CA GLY A 101 39.95 -3.68 -6.87
C GLY A 101 40.01 -3.15 -5.43
N ALA A 102 39.24 -2.12 -5.10
CA ALA A 102 39.16 -1.53 -3.78
C ALA A 102 38.55 -2.52 -2.75
N PRO A 103 38.86 -2.37 -1.43
CA PRO A 103 38.29 -3.23 -0.40
C PRO A 103 36.78 -3.28 -0.42
N ALA A 104 36.19 -4.46 -0.16
CA ALA A 104 34.75 -4.68 -0.13
C ALA A 104 34.02 -3.72 0.83
N LEU A 105 34.65 -3.32 1.92
CA LEU A 105 34.11 -2.37 2.89
C LEU A 105 33.76 -1.02 2.25
N LEU A 106 34.55 -0.56 1.26
CA LEU A 106 34.24 0.67 0.52
C LEU A 106 32.97 0.51 -0.33
N VAL A 107 32.83 -0.62 -1.03
CA VAL A 107 31.63 -0.91 -1.84
C VAL A 107 30.39 -1.02 -0.97
N TYR A 108 30.49 -1.68 0.18
CA TYR A 108 29.39 -1.78 1.16
C TYR A 108 29.05 -0.41 1.78
N GLY A 109 30.06 0.42 2.07
CA GLY A 109 29.84 1.79 2.55
C GLY A 109 29.10 2.67 1.53
N LEU A 110 29.46 2.56 0.24
CA LEU A 110 28.76 3.26 -0.85
C LEU A 110 27.33 2.72 -1.02
N ALA A 111 27.12 1.42 -0.89
CA ALA A 111 25.79 0.82 -0.92
C ALA A 111 24.92 1.27 0.28
N ALA A 112 25.51 1.41 1.47
CA ALA A 112 24.83 1.97 2.64
C ALA A 112 24.43 3.44 2.41
N ALA A 113 25.34 4.24 1.86
CA ALA A 113 25.09 5.64 1.53
C ALA A 113 23.95 5.77 0.47
N ASP A 114 23.97 4.93 -0.58
CA ASP A 114 22.89 4.85 -1.56
C ASP A 114 21.55 4.53 -0.92
N ALA A 115 21.51 3.53 -0.03
CA ALA A 115 20.28 3.14 0.68
C ALA A 115 19.72 4.26 1.55
N VAL A 116 20.57 5.00 2.28
CA VAL A 116 20.16 6.17 3.06
C VAL A 116 19.55 7.24 2.16
N VAL A 117 20.20 7.57 1.06
CA VAL A 117 19.71 8.58 0.10
C VAL A 117 18.38 8.14 -0.53
N TYR A 118 18.24 6.84 -0.84
CA TYR A 118 17.02 6.29 -1.43
C TYR A 118 15.78 6.44 -0.53
N THR A 119 15.93 6.49 0.79
CA THR A 119 14.78 6.68 1.71
C THR A 119 14.01 7.97 1.46
N LEU A 120 14.66 9.01 0.92
CA LEU A 120 14.04 10.29 0.59
C LEU A 120 13.28 10.26 -0.74
N PHE A 121 13.49 9.23 -1.57
CA PHE A 121 12.93 9.18 -2.92
C PHE A 121 11.41 9.09 -2.91
N TRP A 122 10.85 8.10 -2.22
CA TRP A 122 9.41 7.81 -2.18
C TRP A 122 8.57 8.97 -1.64
N PRO A 123 8.90 9.59 -0.48
CA PRO A 123 8.17 10.75 0.01
C PRO A 123 8.19 11.92 -0.98
N ALA A 124 9.34 12.18 -1.61
CA ALA A 124 9.47 13.27 -2.58
C ALA A 124 8.64 13.03 -3.85
N GLN A 125 8.67 11.80 -4.39
CA GLN A 125 7.92 11.42 -5.59
C GLN A 125 6.41 11.44 -5.34
N SER A 126 5.93 10.81 -4.27
CA SER A 126 4.51 10.73 -3.94
C SER A 126 3.90 12.10 -3.66
N ALA A 127 4.69 13.02 -3.10
CA ALA A 127 4.27 14.38 -2.87
C ALA A 127 4.32 15.26 -4.14
N LEU A 128 5.24 15.00 -5.07
CA LEU A 128 5.36 15.75 -6.33
C LEU A 128 4.24 15.41 -7.32
N LEU A 129 3.83 14.15 -7.38
CA LEU A 129 2.87 13.64 -8.37
C LEU A 129 1.51 14.37 -8.36
N PRO A 130 0.83 14.60 -7.21
CA PRO A 130 -0.43 15.35 -7.17
C PRO A 130 -0.25 16.83 -7.56
N SER A 131 0.95 17.41 -7.39
CA SER A 131 1.21 18.82 -7.73
C SER A 131 1.40 19.05 -9.24
N LEU A 132 1.63 17.99 -10.02
CA LEU A 132 1.79 18.04 -11.47
C LEU A 132 0.52 17.66 -12.23
N ALA A 133 -0.40 16.92 -11.59
CA ALA A 133 -1.67 16.52 -12.19
C ALA A 133 -2.64 17.71 -12.23
N GLN A 134 -3.28 17.91 -13.39
CA GLN A 134 -4.23 19.01 -13.63
C GLN A 134 -5.67 18.59 -13.35
N SER A 135 -5.96 17.29 -13.26
CA SER A 135 -7.28 16.75 -12.93
C SER A 135 -7.18 15.49 -12.07
N PRO A 136 -8.27 15.12 -11.34
CA PRO A 136 -8.33 13.87 -10.60
C PRO A 136 -8.15 12.62 -11.49
N GLU A 137 -8.61 12.68 -12.74
CA GLU A 137 -8.48 11.62 -13.73
C GLU A 137 -7.02 11.46 -14.14
N GLU A 138 -6.31 12.56 -14.38
CA GLU A 138 -4.89 12.58 -14.71
C GLU A 138 -4.04 12.05 -13.56
N LEU A 139 -4.38 12.40 -12.30
CA LEU A 139 -3.72 11.85 -11.11
C LEU A 139 -3.91 10.33 -11.01
N THR A 140 -5.11 9.85 -11.26
CA THR A 140 -5.41 8.41 -11.26
C THR A 140 -4.63 7.70 -12.37
N ALA A 141 -4.60 8.26 -13.58
CA ALA A 141 -3.85 7.75 -14.70
C ALA A 141 -2.34 7.68 -14.41
N CYS A 142 -1.82 8.71 -13.74
CA CYS A 142 -0.41 8.77 -13.34
C CYS A 142 -0.06 7.70 -12.30
N ASN A 143 -0.91 7.45 -11.31
CA ASN A 143 -0.71 6.39 -10.33
C ASN A 143 -0.70 5.00 -10.99
N VAL A 144 -1.64 4.73 -11.91
CA VAL A 144 -1.66 3.48 -12.69
C VAL A 144 -0.38 3.32 -13.52
N THR A 145 0.08 4.40 -14.15
CA THR A 145 1.33 4.40 -14.92
C THR A 145 2.53 4.14 -14.04
N SER A 146 2.63 4.80 -12.87
CA SER A 146 3.73 4.60 -11.91
C SER A 146 3.81 3.16 -11.42
N THR A 147 2.68 2.55 -11.06
CA THR A 147 2.62 1.14 -10.66
C THR A 147 2.99 0.19 -11.81
N THR A 148 2.58 0.51 -13.04
CA THR A 148 2.94 -0.28 -14.22
C THR A 148 4.45 -0.21 -14.48
N VAL A 149 5.04 0.99 -14.38
CA VAL A 149 6.50 1.20 -14.52
C VAL A 149 7.27 0.45 -13.45
N GLU A 150 6.79 0.47 -12.21
CA GLU A 150 7.39 -0.27 -11.09
C GLU A 150 7.41 -1.77 -11.38
N ASN A 151 6.27 -2.35 -11.75
CA ASN A 151 6.16 -3.77 -12.09
C ASN A 151 7.05 -4.14 -13.31
N LEU A 152 7.16 -3.28 -14.31
CA LEU A 152 8.08 -3.50 -15.42
C LEU A 152 9.54 -3.40 -14.98
N GLY A 153 9.87 -2.48 -14.08
CA GLY A 153 11.21 -2.32 -13.53
C GLY A 153 11.70 -3.55 -12.78
N THR A 154 10.81 -4.22 -12.03
CA THR A 154 11.11 -5.47 -11.31
C THR A 154 11.44 -6.63 -12.27
N LEU A 155 11.00 -6.57 -13.52
CA LEU A 155 11.33 -7.53 -14.57
C LEU A 155 12.59 -7.10 -15.35
N VAL A 156 12.59 -5.87 -15.84
CA VAL A 156 13.63 -5.35 -16.77
C VAL A 156 14.96 -5.14 -16.05
N GLY A 157 14.94 -4.62 -14.81
CA GLY A 157 16.17 -4.36 -14.04
C GLY A 157 17.03 -5.62 -13.84
N PRO A 158 16.50 -6.72 -13.29
CA PRO A 158 17.23 -7.96 -13.15
C PRO A 158 17.68 -8.58 -14.49
N MET A 159 16.87 -8.47 -15.54
CA MET A 159 17.26 -8.94 -16.87
C MET A 159 18.47 -8.14 -17.41
N LEU A 160 18.43 -6.81 -17.28
CA LEU A 160 19.55 -5.94 -17.62
C LEU A 160 20.81 -6.33 -16.85
N SER A 161 20.67 -6.54 -15.53
CA SER A 161 21.78 -6.99 -14.69
C SER A 161 22.35 -8.33 -15.18
N SER A 162 21.50 -9.31 -15.52
CA SER A 162 21.95 -10.61 -16.04
C SER A 162 22.80 -10.47 -17.31
N VAL A 163 22.33 -9.66 -18.25
CA VAL A 163 23.05 -9.41 -19.51
C VAL A 163 24.40 -8.72 -19.25
N LEU A 164 24.42 -7.70 -18.40
CA LEU A 164 25.63 -6.97 -18.08
C LEU A 164 26.63 -7.82 -17.28
N LEU A 165 26.15 -8.68 -16.35
CA LEU A 165 26.98 -9.64 -15.63
C LEU A 165 27.67 -10.62 -16.57
N LEU A 166 26.97 -11.10 -17.59
CA LEU A 166 27.54 -12.00 -18.60
C LEU A 166 28.57 -11.32 -19.48
N LEU A 167 28.33 -10.06 -19.89
CA LEU A 167 29.15 -9.37 -20.89
C LEU A 167 30.37 -8.67 -20.27
N ALA A 168 30.21 -8.04 -19.10
CA ALA A 168 31.23 -7.13 -18.56
C ALA A 168 31.36 -7.17 -17.02
N GLY A 169 30.65 -8.09 -16.35
CA GLY A 169 30.75 -8.31 -14.91
C GLY A 169 30.05 -7.26 -14.03
N VAL A 170 30.23 -7.39 -12.72
CA VAL A 170 29.57 -6.57 -11.69
C VAL A 170 29.77 -5.05 -11.86
N PRO A 171 31.00 -4.55 -12.15
CA PRO A 171 31.24 -3.11 -12.25
C PRO A 171 30.38 -2.43 -13.33
N SER A 172 30.13 -3.14 -14.44
CA SER A 172 29.33 -2.61 -15.55
C SER A 172 27.87 -2.35 -15.17
N VAL A 173 27.30 -3.18 -14.29
CA VAL A 173 25.92 -3.00 -13.80
C VAL A 173 25.83 -1.71 -12.99
N PHE A 174 26.76 -1.47 -12.07
CA PHE A 174 26.82 -0.24 -11.28
C PHE A 174 27.03 1.00 -12.16
N ALA A 175 27.90 0.90 -13.19
CA ALA A 175 28.16 1.99 -14.12
C ALA A 175 26.90 2.35 -14.94
N VAL A 176 26.21 1.35 -15.49
CA VAL A 176 24.96 1.57 -16.25
C VAL A 176 23.86 2.10 -15.34
N ALA A 177 23.72 1.57 -14.12
CA ALA A 177 22.77 2.08 -13.14
C ALA A 177 23.05 3.55 -12.78
N ALA A 178 24.33 3.91 -12.58
CA ALA A 178 24.76 5.30 -12.35
C ALA A 178 24.36 6.23 -13.50
N VAL A 179 24.55 5.81 -14.76
CA VAL A 179 24.15 6.57 -15.94
C VAL A 179 22.62 6.73 -16.00
N LEU A 180 21.85 5.67 -15.75
CA LEU A 180 20.37 5.75 -15.70
C LEU A 180 19.90 6.75 -14.66
N LEU A 181 20.50 6.72 -13.44
CA LEU A 181 20.17 7.66 -12.38
C LEU A 181 20.59 9.11 -12.70
N ALA A 182 21.74 9.31 -13.31
CA ALA A 182 22.20 10.63 -13.73
C ALA A 182 21.27 11.23 -14.81
N LEU A 183 20.87 10.43 -15.81
CA LEU A 183 19.89 10.84 -16.80
C LEU A 183 18.53 11.16 -16.16
N SER A 184 18.08 10.33 -15.21
CA SER A 184 16.87 10.58 -14.44
C SER A 184 16.94 11.88 -13.65
N ALA A 185 18.08 12.19 -13.01
CA ALA A 185 18.31 13.44 -12.30
C ALA A 185 18.19 14.66 -13.23
N ILE A 186 18.80 14.59 -14.41
CA ILE A 186 18.73 15.65 -15.44
C ILE A 186 17.29 15.87 -15.91
N VAL A 187 16.54 14.79 -16.10
CA VAL A 187 15.14 14.86 -16.53
C VAL A 187 14.27 15.51 -15.47
N VAL A 188 14.45 15.13 -14.18
CA VAL A 188 13.71 15.72 -13.04
C VAL A 188 14.09 17.18 -12.83
N ALA A 189 15.36 17.56 -12.98
CA ALA A 189 15.81 18.95 -12.83
C ALA A 189 15.14 19.91 -13.83
N ARG A 190 14.55 19.38 -14.91
CA ARG A 190 13.77 20.17 -15.90
C ARG A 190 12.28 20.29 -15.53
N ILE A 191 11.83 19.66 -14.44
CA ILE A 191 10.48 19.82 -13.93
C ILE A 191 10.40 21.16 -13.20
N ARG A 192 9.38 21.95 -13.50
CA ARG A 192 9.10 23.23 -12.83
C ARG A 192 7.77 23.15 -12.14
N THR A 193 7.76 23.44 -10.85
CA THR A 193 6.53 23.55 -10.05
C THR A 193 6.43 24.99 -9.51
N ASP A 194 5.23 25.56 -9.52
CA ASP A 194 4.93 26.85 -8.91
C ASP A 194 4.68 26.74 -7.40
N GLY A 195 5.19 25.66 -6.77
CA GLY A 195 4.88 25.27 -5.40
C GLY A 195 5.40 26.25 -4.35
N THR A 196 4.49 26.77 -3.57
CA THR A 196 4.81 27.45 -2.30
C THR A 196 5.31 26.43 -1.28
N LEU A 197 6.44 26.74 -0.64
CA LEU A 197 6.95 25.95 0.49
C LEU A 197 5.91 25.96 1.62
N ARG A 198 5.43 24.78 2.02
CA ARG A 198 4.63 24.65 3.23
C ARG A 198 5.57 24.63 4.42
N THR A 199 5.48 25.65 5.28
CA THR A 199 6.14 25.66 6.59
C THR A 199 5.41 24.68 7.50
N SER A 200 5.93 23.46 7.61
CA SER A 200 5.38 22.45 8.56
C SER A 200 5.99 22.65 9.95
N GLY A 201 5.16 23.02 10.91
CA GLY A 201 5.50 23.17 12.32
C GLY A 201 5.40 21.92 13.17
N GLU A 202 5.54 20.68 12.62
CA GLU A 202 5.04 19.49 13.32
C GLU A 202 6.06 18.36 13.56
N GLN A 203 7.31 18.69 13.86
CA GLN A 203 8.34 17.66 14.13
C GLN A 203 8.10 16.84 15.41
N HIS A 204 7.40 17.39 16.41
CA HIS A 204 7.10 16.70 17.68
C HIS A 204 5.95 15.69 17.56
N GLN A 205 5.17 15.72 16.49
CA GLN A 205 4.03 14.83 16.30
C GLN A 205 4.42 13.46 15.73
N ALA A 206 5.48 13.35 14.92
CA ALA A 206 5.86 12.11 14.24
C ALA A 206 6.16 10.95 15.21
N ILE A 207 6.93 11.18 16.27
CA ILE A 207 7.23 10.14 17.28
C ILE A 207 5.97 9.78 18.07
N ALA A 208 5.16 10.77 18.45
CA ALA A 208 3.91 10.52 19.16
C ALA A 208 2.90 9.75 18.30
N GLU A 209 2.87 10.01 17.00
CA GLU A 209 2.05 9.30 16.03
C GLU A 209 2.50 7.86 15.81
N LEU A 210 3.80 7.61 15.70
CA LEU A 210 4.37 6.26 15.65
C LEU A 210 4.00 5.47 16.92
N LEU A 211 4.20 6.06 18.10
CA LEU A 211 3.84 5.42 19.37
C LEU A 211 2.33 5.13 19.48
N ALA A 212 1.49 6.03 18.95
CA ALA A 212 0.05 5.82 18.89
C ALA A 212 -0.32 4.67 17.94
N GLY A 213 0.37 4.53 16.79
CA GLY A 213 0.23 3.39 15.88
C GLY A 213 0.58 2.06 16.56
N PHE A 214 1.72 2.00 17.26
CA PHE A 214 2.10 0.82 18.05
C PHE A 214 1.09 0.47 19.13
N ARG A 215 0.57 1.46 19.86
CA ARG A 215 -0.45 1.25 20.89
C ARG A 215 -1.74 0.67 20.31
N THR A 216 -2.16 1.13 19.15
CA THR A 216 -3.33 0.60 18.45
C THR A 216 -3.12 -0.87 18.06
N LEU A 217 -1.98 -1.20 17.44
CA LEU A 217 -1.64 -2.59 17.10
C LEU A 217 -1.53 -3.49 18.33
N ALA A 218 -1.03 -2.97 19.46
CA ALA A 218 -0.96 -3.73 20.71
C ALA A 218 -2.36 -4.03 21.30
N ARG A 219 -3.33 -3.11 21.15
CA ARG A 219 -4.68 -3.23 21.73
C ARG A 219 -5.66 -3.99 20.85
N GLU A 220 -5.56 -3.85 19.54
CA GLU A 220 -6.52 -4.42 18.59
C GLU A 220 -5.96 -5.71 17.97
N ALA A 221 -6.58 -6.85 18.31
CA ALA A 221 -6.09 -8.18 17.89
C ALA A 221 -6.19 -8.41 16.36
N ARG A 222 -7.21 -7.86 15.70
CA ARG A 222 -7.45 -8.06 14.26
C ARG A 222 -6.39 -7.40 13.38
N PRO A 223 -6.15 -6.07 13.48
CA PRO A 223 -5.07 -5.42 12.71
C PRO A 223 -3.71 -6.02 13.05
N ARG A 224 -3.46 -6.33 14.34
CA ARG A 224 -2.22 -6.98 14.78
C ARG A 224 -1.95 -8.29 14.07
N LEU A 225 -2.97 -9.16 13.93
CA LEU A 225 -2.82 -10.44 13.24
C LEU A 225 -2.41 -10.26 11.77
N VAL A 226 -3.12 -9.40 11.04
CA VAL A 226 -2.83 -9.12 9.63
C VAL A 226 -1.42 -8.55 9.47
N VAL A 227 -1.05 -7.58 10.31
CA VAL A 227 0.30 -6.97 10.30
C VAL A 227 1.37 -8.00 10.62
N LEU A 228 1.19 -8.85 11.65
CA LEU A 228 2.18 -9.87 12.01
C LEU A 228 2.38 -10.91 10.89
N LEU A 229 1.32 -11.36 10.25
CA LEU A 229 1.42 -12.31 9.11
C LEU A 229 2.11 -11.66 7.92
N TYR A 230 1.80 -10.40 7.63
CA TYR A 230 2.48 -9.68 6.56
C TYR A 230 3.96 -9.43 6.89
N LEU A 231 4.30 -9.07 8.13
CA LEU A 231 5.70 -8.93 8.56
C LEU A 231 6.45 -10.27 8.52
N ALA A 232 5.79 -11.38 8.84
CA ALA A 232 6.38 -12.71 8.68
C ALA A 232 6.68 -13.01 7.20
N GLN A 233 5.77 -12.64 6.30
CA GLN A 233 6.00 -12.76 4.86
C GLN A 233 7.12 -11.83 4.39
N THR A 234 7.18 -10.60 4.87
CA THR A 234 8.26 -9.64 4.57
C THR A 234 9.63 -10.16 5.03
N PHE A 235 9.67 -10.80 6.20
CA PHE A 235 10.87 -11.50 6.66
C PHE A 235 11.27 -12.59 5.65
N CYS A 236 10.32 -13.38 5.16
CA CYS A 236 10.57 -14.40 4.15
C CYS A 236 11.00 -13.80 2.79
N VAL A 237 10.50 -12.62 2.42
CA VAL A 237 10.99 -11.86 1.24
C VAL A 237 12.45 -11.47 1.42
N GLY A 238 12.82 -10.97 2.60
CA GLY A 238 14.23 -10.72 2.92
C GLY A 238 15.09 -11.98 2.83
N ALA A 239 14.61 -13.11 3.34
CA ALA A 239 15.27 -14.39 3.19
C ALA A 239 15.41 -14.79 1.71
N LEU A 240 14.39 -14.59 0.90
CA LEU A 240 14.38 -14.90 -0.52
C LEU A 240 15.49 -14.17 -1.29
N THR A 241 15.84 -12.94 -0.92
CA THR A 241 16.93 -12.20 -1.58
C THR A 241 18.27 -12.93 -1.48
N VAL A 242 18.57 -13.55 -0.33
CA VAL A 242 19.75 -14.38 -0.13
C VAL A 242 19.59 -15.72 -0.86
N LEU A 243 18.42 -16.35 -0.69
CA LEU A 243 18.16 -17.69 -1.24
C LEU A 243 18.19 -17.71 -2.76
N ILE A 244 17.75 -16.66 -3.46
CA ILE A 244 17.85 -16.55 -4.92
C ILE A 244 19.32 -16.57 -5.36
N VAL A 245 20.20 -15.82 -4.70
CA VAL A 245 21.62 -15.76 -5.04
C VAL A 245 22.28 -17.13 -4.85
N VAL A 246 22.13 -17.71 -3.66
CA VAL A 246 22.73 -19.01 -3.34
C VAL A 246 22.16 -20.13 -4.21
N MET A 247 20.84 -20.14 -4.40
CA MET A 247 20.15 -21.11 -5.24
C MET A 247 20.63 -21.06 -6.70
N ALA A 248 20.75 -19.86 -7.28
CA ALA A 248 21.20 -19.69 -8.65
C ALA A 248 22.62 -20.22 -8.87
N ILE A 249 23.52 -19.91 -7.94
CA ILE A 249 24.96 -20.19 -8.09
C ILE A 249 25.27 -21.61 -7.65
N GLU A 250 24.90 -21.99 -6.40
CA GLU A 250 25.30 -23.27 -5.81
C GLU A 250 24.35 -24.43 -6.12
N LEU A 251 23.00 -24.20 -6.06
CA LEU A 251 22.04 -25.30 -6.15
C LEU A 251 21.71 -25.66 -7.59
N LEU A 252 21.52 -24.67 -8.46
CA LEU A 252 21.04 -24.87 -9.85
C LEU A 252 22.17 -24.80 -10.89
N GLY A 253 23.34 -24.30 -10.51
CA GLY A 253 24.46 -24.11 -11.43
C GLY A 253 24.14 -23.19 -12.60
N LEU A 254 23.33 -22.16 -12.39
CA LEU A 254 22.98 -21.15 -13.40
C LEU A 254 24.02 -20.03 -13.50
N GLY A 255 24.97 -20.00 -12.56
CA GLY A 255 25.94 -18.92 -12.45
C GLY A 255 25.31 -17.60 -12.01
N GLU A 256 26.09 -16.54 -12.11
CA GLU A 256 25.69 -15.21 -11.62
C GLU A 256 24.53 -14.58 -12.38
N ALA A 257 24.51 -14.75 -13.70
CA ALA A 257 23.37 -14.29 -14.52
C ALA A 257 22.06 -14.98 -14.14
N GLY A 258 22.12 -16.21 -13.60
CA GLY A 258 20.98 -16.93 -13.07
C GLY A 258 20.25 -16.19 -11.97
N VAL A 259 20.96 -15.40 -11.17
CA VAL A 259 20.38 -14.56 -10.12
C VAL A 259 19.38 -13.56 -10.72
N GLY A 260 19.78 -12.88 -11.78
CA GLY A 260 18.89 -11.95 -12.47
C GLY A 260 17.73 -12.64 -13.19
N TYR A 261 17.96 -13.82 -13.82
CA TYR A 261 16.86 -14.59 -14.44
C TYR A 261 15.82 -15.04 -13.43
N LEU A 262 16.21 -15.48 -12.25
CA LEU A 262 15.27 -15.88 -11.20
C LEU A 262 14.53 -14.66 -10.63
N ASN A 263 15.20 -13.53 -10.40
CA ASN A 263 14.53 -12.28 -10.01
C ASN A 263 13.55 -11.78 -11.08
N ALA A 264 13.93 -11.88 -12.37
CA ALA A 264 13.03 -11.55 -13.47
C ALA A 264 11.79 -12.46 -13.50
N ALA A 265 11.95 -13.76 -13.18
CA ALA A 265 10.83 -14.68 -13.06
C ALA A 265 9.89 -14.30 -11.91
N VAL A 266 10.42 -13.83 -10.75
CA VAL A 266 9.60 -13.24 -9.67
C VAL A 266 8.82 -12.03 -10.19
N GLY A 267 9.48 -11.10 -10.90
CA GLY A 267 8.85 -9.92 -11.49
C GLY A 267 7.76 -10.27 -12.50
N ALA A 268 8.02 -11.23 -13.40
CA ALA A 268 7.03 -11.72 -14.36
C ALA A 268 5.80 -12.33 -13.65
N GLY A 269 6.03 -13.13 -12.61
CA GLY A 269 4.98 -13.65 -11.75
C GLY A 269 4.18 -12.54 -11.07
N GLY A 270 4.86 -11.51 -10.56
CA GLY A 270 4.23 -10.34 -9.95
C GLY A 270 3.27 -9.62 -10.89
N LEU A 271 3.63 -9.47 -12.17
CA LEU A 271 2.74 -8.91 -13.20
C LEU A 271 1.48 -9.77 -13.40
N VAL A 272 1.64 -11.09 -13.48
CA VAL A 272 0.50 -12.02 -13.58
C VAL A 272 -0.37 -11.93 -12.33
N GLY A 273 0.22 -11.90 -11.13
CA GLY A 273 -0.47 -11.74 -9.87
C GLY A 273 -1.24 -10.44 -9.78
N ALA A 274 -0.64 -9.33 -10.18
CA ALA A 274 -1.29 -8.01 -10.22
C ALA A 274 -2.54 -8.03 -11.12
N LEU A 275 -2.48 -8.67 -12.28
CA LEU A 275 -3.65 -8.86 -13.15
C LEU A 275 -4.71 -9.76 -12.48
N ALA A 276 -4.30 -10.82 -11.80
CA ALA A 276 -5.22 -11.71 -11.09
C ALA A 276 -5.94 -11.00 -9.93
N THR A 277 -5.32 -10.01 -9.28
CA THR A 277 -5.96 -9.23 -8.21
C THR A 277 -7.13 -8.39 -8.70
N LEU A 278 -7.21 -8.08 -10.01
CA LEU A 278 -8.38 -7.40 -10.59
C LEU A 278 -9.67 -8.21 -10.41
N ALA A 279 -9.57 -9.56 -10.36
CA ALA A 279 -10.71 -10.43 -10.07
C ALA A 279 -11.21 -10.34 -8.63
N LEU A 280 -10.45 -9.68 -7.74
CA LEU A 280 -10.83 -9.44 -6.35
C LEU A 280 -11.56 -8.10 -6.16
N VAL A 281 -11.61 -7.26 -7.19
CA VAL A 281 -12.32 -5.98 -7.13
C VAL A 281 -13.80 -6.22 -6.81
N GLY A 282 -14.28 -5.58 -5.76
CA GLY A 282 -15.66 -5.76 -5.27
C GLY A 282 -15.90 -7.00 -4.41
N ARG A 283 -14.91 -7.89 -4.23
CA ARG A 283 -15.05 -9.01 -3.30
C ARG A 283 -15.03 -8.52 -1.86
N ARG A 284 -15.92 -9.08 -1.04
CA ARG A 284 -16.05 -8.73 0.37
C ARG A 284 -15.07 -9.50 1.25
N GLN A 285 -14.89 -10.78 0.97
CA GLN A 285 -13.98 -11.67 1.69
C GLN A 285 -12.57 -11.56 1.11
N LEU A 286 -11.67 -10.92 1.82
CA LEU A 286 -10.27 -10.72 1.41
C LEU A 286 -9.26 -11.39 2.34
N ALA A 287 -9.66 -11.79 3.55
CA ALA A 287 -8.78 -12.51 4.45
C ALA A 287 -8.46 -13.92 3.92
N LEU A 288 -9.40 -14.58 3.24
CA LEU A 288 -9.17 -15.88 2.59
C LEU A 288 -8.17 -15.79 1.42
N PRO A 289 -8.29 -14.87 0.44
CA PRO A 289 -7.26 -14.65 -0.57
C PRO A 289 -5.89 -14.27 0.02
N PHE A 290 -5.84 -13.47 1.07
CA PHE A 290 -4.61 -13.13 1.79
C PHE A 290 -3.93 -14.38 2.34
N GLN A 291 -4.69 -15.21 3.06
CA GLN A 291 -4.21 -16.48 3.59
C GLN A 291 -3.73 -17.45 2.48
N ALA A 292 -4.52 -17.58 1.41
CA ALA A 292 -4.16 -18.41 0.27
C ALA A 292 -2.84 -17.96 -0.37
N GLY A 293 -2.64 -16.64 -0.51
CA GLY A 293 -1.41 -16.07 -0.99
C GLY A 293 -0.20 -16.47 -0.13
N LEU A 294 -0.31 -16.36 1.20
CA LEU A 294 0.74 -16.76 2.13
C LEU A 294 1.08 -18.25 2.03
N ILE A 295 0.06 -19.12 1.95
CA ILE A 295 0.26 -20.56 1.80
C ILE A 295 0.92 -20.90 0.47
N VAL A 296 0.41 -20.33 -0.64
CA VAL A 296 0.96 -20.58 -1.98
C VAL A 296 2.41 -20.09 -2.06
N TRP A 297 2.70 -18.90 -1.51
CA TRP A 297 4.06 -18.35 -1.44
C TRP A 297 4.99 -19.30 -0.70
N GLY A 298 4.59 -19.75 0.49
CA GLY A 298 5.41 -20.65 1.32
C GLY A 298 5.59 -22.03 0.70
N VAL A 299 4.53 -22.63 0.18
CA VAL A 299 4.58 -23.96 -0.46
C VAL A 299 5.44 -23.92 -1.72
N ALA A 300 5.34 -22.86 -2.54
CA ALA A 300 6.16 -22.72 -3.74
C ALA A 300 7.66 -22.64 -3.37
N LEU A 301 8.03 -21.88 -2.33
CA LEU A 301 9.42 -21.80 -1.89
C LEU A 301 9.93 -23.16 -1.34
N ALA A 302 9.11 -23.84 -0.51
CA ALA A 302 9.46 -25.16 0.01
C ALA A 302 9.62 -26.20 -1.11
N ALA A 303 8.80 -26.13 -2.14
CA ALA A 303 8.85 -27.04 -3.30
C ALA A 303 10.20 -26.92 -4.06
N ILE A 304 10.79 -25.73 -4.15
CA ILE A 304 12.11 -25.57 -4.76
C ILE A 304 13.17 -26.33 -3.96
N GLY A 305 13.13 -26.25 -2.63
CA GLY A 305 14.06 -26.98 -1.76
C GLY A 305 13.88 -28.50 -1.81
N ALA A 306 12.63 -28.95 -1.93
CA ALA A 306 12.29 -30.38 -2.01
C ALA A 306 12.66 -31.00 -3.38
N LEU A 307 12.38 -30.30 -4.47
CA LEU A 307 12.54 -30.75 -5.86
C LEU A 307 13.43 -29.75 -6.65
N PRO A 308 14.73 -29.69 -6.35
CA PRO A 308 15.62 -28.70 -6.95
C PRO A 308 15.89 -29.04 -8.42
N SER A 309 15.21 -28.32 -9.31
CA SER A 309 15.48 -28.32 -10.75
C SER A 309 15.36 -26.91 -11.30
N ARG A 310 16.01 -26.63 -12.43
CA ARG A 310 15.94 -25.31 -13.08
C ARG A 310 14.49 -24.92 -13.43
N VAL A 311 13.73 -25.87 -13.94
CA VAL A 311 12.33 -25.66 -14.33
C VAL A 311 11.47 -25.41 -13.10
N THR A 312 11.60 -26.25 -12.06
CA THR A 312 10.85 -26.06 -10.81
C THR A 312 11.19 -24.70 -10.18
N ALA A 313 12.46 -24.32 -10.13
CA ALA A 313 12.87 -23.06 -9.55
C ALA A 313 12.24 -21.87 -10.28
N VAL A 314 12.37 -21.78 -11.62
CA VAL A 314 11.78 -20.68 -12.41
C VAL A 314 10.25 -20.64 -12.26
N ALA A 315 9.58 -21.80 -12.35
CA ALA A 315 8.12 -21.85 -12.19
C ALA A 315 7.67 -21.43 -10.78
N MET A 316 8.34 -21.94 -9.74
CA MET A 316 7.95 -21.67 -8.36
C MET A 316 8.28 -20.24 -7.93
N VAL A 317 9.42 -19.65 -8.35
CA VAL A 317 9.68 -18.22 -8.06
C VAL A 317 8.71 -17.28 -8.80
N ALA A 318 8.22 -17.66 -9.98
CA ALA A 318 7.15 -16.92 -10.65
C ALA A 318 5.82 -17.01 -9.85
N ILE A 319 5.50 -18.19 -9.29
CA ILE A 319 4.35 -18.35 -8.39
C ILE A 319 4.54 -17.52 -7.11
N VAL A 320 5.74 -17.50 -6.54
CA VAL A 320 6.10 -16.64 -5.39
C VAL A 320 5.83 -15.16 -5.72
N GLY A 321 6.23 -14.68 -6.90
CA GLY A 321 5.95 -13.32 -7.35
C GLY A 321 4.45 -13.04 -7.48
N SER A 322 3.69 -13.97 -8.07
CA SER A 322 2.23 -13.84 -8.20
C SER A 322 1.54 -13.81 -6.84
N ALA A 323 1.94 -14.68 -5.92
CA ALA A 323 1.42 -14.71 -4.56
C ALA A 323 1.77 -13.46 -3.78
N ASN A 324 2.97 -12.88 -4.00
CA ASN A 324 3.39 -11.62 -3.38
C ASN A 324 2.44 -10.48 -3.74
N ALA A 325 2.14 -10.29 -5.02
CA ALA A 325 1.20 -9.27 -5.48
C ALA A 325 -0.20 -9.45 -4.87
N LEU A 326 -0.66 -10.71 -4.73
CA LEU A 326 -1.93 -11.03 -4.08
C LEU A 326 -1.91 -10.66 -2.59
N ILE A 327 -0.83 -11.00 -1.88
CA ILE A 327 -0.65 -10.70 -0.46
C ILE A 327 -0.65 -9.19 -0.24
N ASP A 328 0.12 -8.43 -1.02
CA ASP A 328 0.27 -6.98 -0.89
C ASP A 328 -1.08 -6.25 -1.02
N VAL A 329 -1.82 -6.56 -2.09
CA VAL A 329 -3.14 -5.95 -2.34
C VAL A 329 -4.15 -6.32 -1.26
N THR A 330 -4.20 -7.60 -0.88
CA THR A 330 -5.22 -8.07 0.08
C THR A 330 -4.91 -7.62 1.50
N ALA A 331 -3.65 -7.67 1.94
CA ALA A 331 -3.24 -7.19 3.28
C ALA A 331 -3.58 -5.72 3.47
N LEU A 332 -3.17 -4.87 2.53
CA LEU A 332 -3.43 -3.43 2.60
C LEU A 332 -4.93 -3.13 2.59
N THR A 333 -5.70 -3.81 1.73
CA THR A 333 -7.16 -3.61 1.65
C THR A 333 -7.87 -4.07 2.93
N VAL A 334 -7.47 -5.22 3.50
CA VAL A 334 -8.02 -5.69 4.78
C VAL A 334 -7.71 -4.69 5.89
N LEU A 335 -6.46 -4.21 6.00
CA LEU A 335 -6.08 -3.20 6.99
C LEU A 335 -6.89 -1.91 6.84
N GLN A 336 -7.08 -1.42 5.62
CA GLN A 336 -7.91 -0.24 5.33
C GLN A 336 -9.37 -0.41 5.73
N ARG A 337 -9.90 -1.64 5.73
CA ARG A 337 -11.27 -1.94 6.13
C ARG A 337 -11.45 -2.05 7.64
N ILE A 338 -10.48 -2.70 8.35
CA ILE A 338 -10.61 -3.00 9.78
C ILE A 338 -10.09 -1.88 10.69
N VAL A 339 -9.23 -0.99 10.17
CA VAL A 339 -8.65 0.13 10.95
C VAL A 339 -9.42 1.41 10.65
N SER A 340 -9.76 2.17 11.71
CA SER A 340 -10.43 3.46 11.57
C SER A 340 -9.53 4.48 10.85
N GLN A 341 -10.12 5.37 10.03
CA GLN A 341 -9.36 6.35 9.23
C GLN A 341 -8.45 7.25 10.06
N HIS A 342 -8.87 7.61 11.28
CA HIS A 342 -8.11 8.48 12.17
C HIS A 342 -6.78 7.85 12.66
N VAL A 343 -6.68 6.51 12.62
CA VAL A 343 -5.50 5.77 13.09
C VAL A 343 -4.76 5.08 11.95
N LEU A 344 -5.39 4.93 10.79
CA LEU A 344 -4.86 4.17 9.65
C LEU A 344 -3.48 4.69 9.21
N ALA A 345 -3.32 6.01 9.06
CA ALA A 345 -2.04 6.61 8.66
C ALA A 345 -0.92 6.28 9.66
N ARG A 346 -1.23 6.26 10.96
CA ARG A 346 -0.27 5.92 12.03
C ARG A 346 0.11 4.44 12.00
N VAL A 347 -0.87 3.56 11.78
CA VAL A 347 -0.63 2.10 11.63
C VAL A 347 0.23 1.83 10.40
N LEU A 348 -0.06 2.47 9.27
CA LEU A 348 0.72 2.32 8.04
C LEU A 348 2.14 2.87 8.17
N GLY A 349 2.35 3.97 8.89
CA GLY A 349 3.69 4.50 9.16
C GLY A 349 4.56 3.56 10.01
N VAL A 350 3.99 2.95 11.05
CA VAL A 350 4.66 1.91 11.85
C VAL A 350 4.98 0.69 10.98
N PHE A 351 4.02 0.28 10.18
CA PHE A 351 4.13 -0.85 9.29
C PHE A 351 5.30 -0.69 8.30
N GLU A 352 5.46 0.47 7.68
CA GLU A 352 6.51 0.73 6.71
C GLU A 352 7.92 0.64 7.34
N GLY A 353 8.12 1.21 8.52
CA GLY A 353 9.39 1.08 9.25
C GLY A 353 9.71 -0.37 9.61
N LEU A 354 8.72 -1.13 10.08
CA LEU A 354 8.89 -2.55 10.41
C LEU A 354 9.14 -3.40 9.15
N TRP A 355 8.55 -3.03 8.03
CA TRP A 355 8.69 -3.71 6.74
C TRP A 355 10.17 -3.75 6.30
N TRP A 356 10.85 -2.59 6.30
CA TRP A 356 12.28 -2.51 5.99
C TRP A 356 13.15 -3.30 6.97
N GLY A 357 12.86 -3.19 8.28
CA GLY A 357 13.60 -3.92 9.30
C GLY A 357 13.48 -5.43 9.18
N MET A 358 12.24 -5.92 8.94
CA MET A 358 11.99 -7.36 8.80
C MET A 358 12.64 -7.96 7.56
N GLN A 359 12.73 -7.21 6.46
CA GLN A 359 13.47 -7.65 5.28
C GLN A 359 14.96 -7.88 5.59
N GLY A 360 15.62 -6.93 6.24
CA GLY A 360 17.03 -7.08 6.61
C GLY A 360 17.28 -8.24 7.57
N LEU A 361 16.41 -8.39 8.58
CA LEU A 361 16.47 -9.50 9.53
C LEU A 361 16.27 -10.85 8.83
N GLY A 362 15.34 -10.92 7.87
CA GLY A 362 15.10 -12.11 7.07
C GLY A 362 16.31 -12.50 6.22
N ALA A 363 16.94 -11.53 5.57
CA ALA A 363 18.16 -11.75 4.80
C ALA A 363 19.31 -12.30 5.68
N MET A 364 19.53 -11.69 6.84
CA MET A 364 20.57 -12.15 7.77
C MET A 364 20.24 -13.55 8.33
N ALA A 365 19.00 -13.79 8.75
CA ALA A 365 18.60 -15.10 9.27
C ALA A 365 18.78 -16.20 8.22
N ALA A 366 18.36 -15.95 6.97
CA ALA A 366 18.53 -16.92 5.89
C ALA A 366 20.02 -17.21 5.61
N SER A 367 20.88 -16.19 5.64
CA SER A 367 22.31 -16.38 5.43
C SER A 367 22.93 -17.29 6.50
N LEU A 368 22.52 -17.13 7.77
CA LEU A 368 22.96 -17.98 8.88
C LEU A 368 22.42 -19.41 8.74
N VAL A 369 21.16 -19.58 8.35
CA VAL A 369 20.56 -20.92 8.12
C VAL A 369 21.25 -21.63 6.95
N VAL A 370 21.53 -20.90 5.86
CA VAL A 370 22.22 -21.44 4.68
C VAL A 370 23.62 -21.93 5.03
N THR A 371 24.38 -21.16 5.80
CA THR A 371 25.74 -21.56 6.18
C THR A 371 25.79 -22.78 7.09
N GLN A 372 24.74 -23.00 7.90
CA GLN A 372 24.71 -24.12 8.85
C GLN A 372 24.08 -25.39 8.28
N TRP A 373 22.98 -25.25 7.55
CA TRP A 373 22.16 -26.38 7.07
C TRP A 373 22.00 -26.43 5.55
N GLY A 374 22.63 -25.51 4.83
CA GLY A 374 22.58 -25.43 3.38
C GLY A 374 21.31 -24.78 2.83
N VAL A 375 21.35 -24.47 1.53
CA VAL A 375 20.30 -23.72 0.84
C VAL A 375 18.96 -24.49 0.76
N ARG A 376 19.00 -25.82 0.58
CA ARG A 376 17.79 -26.65 0.49
C ARG A 376 16.99 -26.63 1.80
N ALA A 377 17.66 -26.81 2.93
CA ALA A 377 17.02 -26.75 4.24
C ALA A 377 16.46 -25.37 4.52
N SER A 378 17.18 -24.31 4.15
CA SER A 378 16.73 -22.92 4.30
C SER A 378 15.47 -22.62 3.46
N LEU A 379 15.41 -23.08 2.19
CA LEU A 379 14.24 -22.95 1.33
C LEU A 379 13.01 -23.66 1.94
N VAL A 380 13.18 -24.90 2.36
CA VAL A 380 12.10 -25.70 2.98
C VAL A 380 11.64 -25.05 4.30
N ALA A 381 12.57 -24.68 5.17
CA ALA A 381 12.24 -24.09 6.47
C ALA A 381 11.51 -22.75 6.31
N THR A 382 12.01 -21.85 5.48
CA THR A 382 11.40 -20.54 5.23
C THR A 382 9.99 -20.70 4.65
N GLY A 383 9.83 -21.57 3.65
CA GLY A 383 8.53 -21.79 3.00
C GLY A 383 7.52 -22.46 3.93
N THR A 384 7.93 -23.51 4.66
CA THR A 384 7.03 -24.25 5.57
C THR A 384 6.61 -23.42 6.77
N LEU A 385 7.52 -22.60 7.34
CA LEU A 385 7.19 -21.72 8.46
C LEU A 385 6.10 -20.70 8.08
N LEU A 386 6.20 -20.07 6.91
CA LEU A 386 5.19 -19.12 6.46
C LEU A 386 3.84 -19.80 6.19
N ALA A 387 3.85 -20.91 5.45
CA ALA A 387 2.62 -21.65 5.17
C ALA A 387 1.95 -22.14 6.46
N MET A 388 2.73 -22.66 7.41
CA MET A 388 2.23 -23.11 8.71
C MET A 388 1.65 -21.96 9.53
N ALA A 389 2.32 -20.81 9.60
CA ALA A 389 1.81 -19.61 10.26
C ALA A 389 0.45 -19.18 9.67
N ALA A 390 0.32 -19.20 8.34
CA ALA A 390 -0.92 -18.88 7.66
C ALA A 390 -2.04 -19.91 7.95
N VAL A 391 -1.72 -21.21 8.01
CA VAL A 391 -2.67 -22.26 8.35
C VAL A 391 -3.12 -22.15 9.81
N LEU A 392 -2.21 -21.91 10.74
CA LEU A 392 -2.54 -21.71 12.16
C LEU A 392 -3.43 -20.46 12.38
N ALA A 393 -3.26 -19.44 11.57
CA ALA A 393 -4.07 -18.23 11.63
C ALA A 393 -5.45 -18.35 10.96
N SER A 394 -5.77 -19.46 10.29
CA SER A 394 -6.96 -19.65 9.45
C SER A 394 -8.28 -19.30 10.15
N ARG A 395 -8.47 -19.81 11.37
CA ARG A 395 -9.68 -19.53 12.17
C ARG A 395 -9.82 -18.05 12.55
N ALA A 396 -8.71 -17.40 12.85
CA ALA A 396 -8.72 -15.99 13.21
C ALA A 396 -8.94 -15.09 12.00
N LEU A 397 -8.38 -15.45 10.84
CA LEU A 397 -8.61 -14.75 9.57
C LEU A 397 -10.06 -14.92 9.08
N GLY A 398 -10.64 -16.14 9.20
CA GLY A 398 -12.04 -16.38 8.88
C GLY A 398 -13.00 -15.49 9.66
N ARG A 399 -12.75 -15.28 10.95
CA ARG A 399 -13.54 -14.34 11.77
C ARG A 399 -13.45 -12.88 11.30
N ILE A 400 -12.32 -12.48 10.73
CA ILE A 400 -12.19 -11.13 10.15
C ILE A 400 -13.12 -10.97 8.94
N ASP A 401 -13.21 -11.99 8.09
CA ASP A 401 -14.11 -11.98 6.94
C ASP A 401 -15.59 -12.08 7.34
N ASP A 402 -15.92 -12.88 8.36
CA ASP A 402 -17.29 -13.02 8.88
C ASP A 402 -17.80 -11.71 9.47
N ASP A 403 -16.97 -11.01 10.25
CA ASP A 403 -17.31 -9.73 10.86
C ASP A 403 -17.23 -8.54 9.88
N ALA A 404 -16.58 -8.72 8.72
CA ALA A 404 -16.54 -7.72 7.65
C ALA A 404 -17.83 -7.67 6.81
N HIS A 405 -18.80 -8.54 7.08
CA HIS A 405 -20.09 -8.47 6.43
C HIS A 405 -20.91 -7.33 7.05
N PRO A 406 -21.08 -6.18 6.34
CA PRO A 406 -22.04 -5.19 6.81
C PRO A 406 -23.39 -5.86 6.91
N PRO A 407 -24.19 -5.55 7.91
CA PRO A 407 -25.55 -6.08 8.01
C PRO A 407 -26.29 -5.77 6.71
N GLN A 408 -26.61 -6.81 5.92
CA GLN A 408 -27.18 -6.65 4.58
C GLN A 408 -28.43 -5.78 4.55
N PRO A 409 -29.38 -5.94 5.52
CA PRO A 409 -30.58 -5.11 5.56
C PRO A 409 -30.26 -3.61 5.69
N GLN A 410 -29.28 -3.25 6.53
CA GLN A 410 -28.86 -1.86 6.72
C GLN A 410 -28.19 -1.30 5.45
N LEU A 411 -27.33 -2.09 4.81
CA LEU A 411 -26.65 -1.67 3.59
C LEU A 411 -27.62 -1.43 2.43
N GLU A 412 -28.60 -2.31 2.24
CA GLU A 412 -29.63 -2.16 1.20
C GLU A 412 -30.50 -0.96 1.45
N LEU A 413 -30.90 -0.74 2.71
CA LEU A 413 -31.70 0.42 3.10
C LEU A 413 -30.94 1.73 2.85
N LEU A 414 -29.66 1.81 3.26
CA LEU A 414 -28.83 3.00 3.03
C LEU A 414 -28.59 3.26 1.55
N ARG A 415 -28.46 2.22 0.71
CA ARG A 415 -28.37 2.38 -0.75
C ARG A 415 -29.62 3.00 -1.38
N GLY A 416 -30.78 2.73 -0.79
CA GLY A 416 -32.06 3.30 -1.22
C GLY A 416 -32.20 4.79 -0.89
N VAL A 417 -31.37 5.34 0.01
CA VAL A 417 -31.41 6.75 0.37
C VAL A 417 -30.70 7.59 -0.69
N PRO A 418 -31.36 8.55 -1.35
CA PRO A 418 -30.76 9.35 -2.44
C PRO A 418 -29.47 10.08 -2.07
N LEU A 419 -29.34 10.52 -0.81
CA LEU A 419 -28.14 11.18 -0.28
C LEU A 419 -26.90 10.27 -0.29
N PHE A 420 -27.09 8.95 -0.22
CA PHE A 420 -26.03 7.96 -0.10
C PHE A 420 -25.83 7.17 -1.40
N ALA A 421 -26.72 7.27 -2.37
CA ALA A 421 -26.70 6.49 -3.62
C ALA A 421 -25.39 6.67 -4.43
N SER A 422 -24.74 7.83 -4.34
CA SER A 422 -23.51 8.16 -5.03
C SER A 422 -22.24 7.90 -4.19
N LEU A 423 -22.37 7.42 -2.95
CA LEU A 423 -21.21 7.13 -2.10
C LEU A 423 -20.41 5.93 -2.61
N PRO A 424 -19.09 5.95 -2.50
CA PRO A 424 -18.26 4.78 -2.71
C PRO A 424 -18.71 3.61 -1.82
N VAL A 425 -18.67 2.40 -2.37
CA VAL A 425 -19.14 1.18 -1.68
C VAL A 425 -18.53 1.04 -0.28
N LEU A 426 -17.24 1.34 -0.14
CA LEU A 426 -16.54 1.26 1.14
C LEU A 426 -17.07 2.24 2.20
N VAL A 427 -17.47 3.45 1.79
CA VAL A 427 -18.07 4.47 2.69
C VAL A 427 -19.46 4.01 3.12
N LEU A 428 -20.25 3.48 2.17
CA LEU A 428 -21.58 2.97 2.45
C LEU A 428 -21.56 1.75 3.38
N GLU A 429 -20.63 0.83 3.18
CA GLU A 429 -20.40 -0.32 4.07
C GLU A 429 -20.05 0.14 5.49
N ARG A 430 -19.17 1.14 5.62
CA ARG A 430 -18.85 1.73 6.94
C ARG A 430 -20.07 2.34 7.63
N LEU A 431 -20.88 3.08 6.88
CA LEU A 431 -22.12 3.63 7.42
C LEU A 431 -23.05 2.52 7.93
N ALA A 432 -23.17 1.42 7.19
CA ALA A 432 -23.99 0.28 7.58
C ALA A 432 -23.55 -0.39 8.89
N PHE A 433 -22.26 -0.31 9.24
CA PHE A 433 -21.75 -0.76 10.55
C PHE A 433 -22.00 0.25 11.69
N THR A 434 -22.14 1.54 11.36
CA THR A 434 -22.24 2.60 12.38
C THR A 434 -23.68 2.96 12.72
N VAL A 435 -24.64 2.64 11.86
CA VAL A 435 -26.06 2.86 12.13
C VAL A 435 -26.53 2.08 13.35
N ARG A 436 -27.32 2.72 14.18
CA ARG A 436 -27.92 2.11 15.37
C ARG A 436 -29.41 1.97 15.20
N PRO A 437 -30.00 0.80 15.48
CA PRO A 437 -31.44 0.66 15.49
C PRO A 437 -32.04 1.36 16.70
N VAL A 438 -33.14 2.09 16.46
CA VAL A 438 -33.95 2.75 17.49
C VAL A 438 -35.42 2.39 17.26
N ASN A 439 -36.06 1.88 18.30
CA ASN A 439 -37.48 1.53 18.26
C ASN A 439 -38.30 2.57 19.06
N ALA A 440 -39.41 2.97 18.53
CA ALA A 440 -40.34 3.87 19.23
C ALA A 440 -41.81 3.43 19.06
N GLY A 441 -42.58 3.57 20.13
CA GLY A 441 -44.00 3.26 20.13
C GLY A 441 -44.84 4.36 19.48
N HIS A 442 -46.09 4.03 19.16
CA HIS A 442 -47.07 5.00 18.69
C HIS A 442 -47.19 6.23 19.59
N GLY A 443 -47.23 7.43 19.02
CA GLY A 443 -47.35 8.71 19.73
C GLY A 443 -46.03 9.24 20.30
N THR A 444 -44.90 8.48 20.18
CA THR A 444 -43.59 8.93 20.67
C THR A 444 -43.08 10.06 19.78
N THR A 445 -42.71 11.20 20.38
CA THR A 445 -42.01 12.29 19.67
C THR A 445 -40.53 11.95 19.52
N LEU A 446 -40.10 11.77 18.28
CA LEU A 446 -38.73 11.42 17.92
C LEU A 446 -37.79 12.64 17.84
N VAL A 447 -38.34 13.74 17.31
CA VAL A 447 -37.67 15.02 17.09
C VAL A 447 -38.67 16.14 17.37
N ARG A 448 -38.23 17.17 18.13
CA ARG A 448 -39.03 18.39 18.34
C ARG A 448 -38.45 19.55 17.53
N ARG A 449 -39.33 20.35 16.95
CA ARG A 449 -38.95 21.60 16.30
C ARG A 449 -38.29 22.55 17.30
N GLY A 450 -37.15 23.11 16.92
CA GLY A 450 -36.33 24.01 17.76
C GLY A 450 -35.24 23.35 18.56
N ASP A 451 -35.23 22.01 18.70
CA ASP A 451 -34.16 21.26 19.35
C ASP A 451 -32.88 21.23 18.49
N ASP A 452 -31.74 21.00 19.11
CA ASP A 452 -30.49 20.80 18.37
C ASP A 452 -30.52 19.50 17.57
N GLY A 453 -30.00 19.56 16.33
CA GLY A 453 -29.91 18.40 15.45
C GLY A 453 -28.62 17.60 15.70
N ASP A 454 -28.74 16.39 16.20
CA ASP A 454 -27.61 15.49 16.53
C ASP A 454 -27.63 14.18 15.75
N HIS A 455 -28.78 13.74 15.22
CA HIS A 455 -28.95 12.49 14.48
C HIS A 455 -29.69 12.67 13.17
N PHE A 456 -29.33 11.82 12.20
CA PHE A 456 -30.06 11.54 10.97
C PHE A 456 -30.81 10.22 11.12
N TYR A 457 -32.01 10.09 10.55
CA TYR A 457 -32.87 8.93 10.72
C TYR A 457 -33.34 8.37 9.39
N VAL A 458 -33.33 7.03 9.24
CA VAL A 458 -33.92 6.29 8.12
C VAL A 458 -34.97 5.34 8.67
N ILE A 459 -36.16 5.30 8.05
CA ILE A 459 -37.27 4.47 8.50
C ILE A 459 -37.12 3.06 7.94
N VAL A 460 -36.99 2.05 8.82
CA VAL A 460 -36.97 0.63 8.46
C VAL A 460 -38.36 0.09 8.33
N GLN A 461 -39.21 0.38 9.36
CA GLN A 461 -40.60 -0.09 9.41
C GLN A 461 -41.45 0.92 10.17
N GLY A 462 -42.76 0.95 9.83
CA GLY A 462 -43.73 1.84 10.42
C GLY A 462 -43.85 3.19 9.69
N GLN A 463 -44.56 4.12 10.31
CA GLN A 463 -44.83 5.46 9.74
C GLN A 463 -44.57 6.54 10.78
N VAL A 464 -44.03 7.66 10.34
CA VAL A 464 -43.88 8.88 11.16
C VAL A 464 -44.62 10.04 10.53
N GLU A 465 -45.11 10.94 11.35
CA GLU A 465 -45.77 12.17 10.97
C GLU A 465 -44.84 13.35 11.21
N VAL A 466 -44.59 14.12 10.15
CA VAL A 466 -43.76 15.33 10.17
C VAL A 466 -44.68 16.55 10.17
N THR A 467 -44.58 17.37 11.21
CA THR A 467 -45.42 18.55 11.40
C THR A 467 -44.58 19.82 11.52
N ALA A 468 -44.86 20.81 10.67
CA ALA A 468 -44.32 22.17 10.73
C ALA A 468 -45.44 23.16 10.37
N PRO A 469 -45.32 24.49 10.56
CA PRO A 469 -46.42 25.44 10.43
C PRO A 469 -47.21 25.40 9.09
N GLN A 470 -46.55 24.99 8.02
CA GLN A 470 -47.13 24.88 6.67
C GLN A 470 -46.92 23.49 6.04
N LEU A 471 -46.44 22.51 6.83
CA LEU A 471 -46.10 21.18 6.35
C LEU A 471 -46.71 20.11 7.25
N HIS A 472 -47.50 19.23 6.64
CA HIS A 472 -47.96 18.00 7.26
C HIS A 472 -47.70 16.84 6.30
N ARG A 473 -46.79 15.95 6.64
CA ARG A 473 -46.35 14.85 5.76
C ARG A 473 -46.21 13.56 6.55
N ILE A 474 -46.60 12.45 5.95
CA ILE A 474 -46.35 11.11 6.49
C ILE A 474 -45.20 10.51 5.72
N LEU A 475 -44.22 9.98 6.45
CA LEU A 475 -43.07 9.26 5.91
C LEU A 475 -43.20 7.78 6.30
N GLY A 476 -42.78 6.89 5.37
CA GLY A 476 -42.83 5.43 5.52
C GLY A 476 -41.47 4.75 5.35
N PRO A 477 -41.45 3.40 5.27
CA PRO A 477 -40.21 2.62 5.10
C PRO A 477 -39.42 3.08 3.88
N GLY A 478 -38.10 3.26 4.07
CA GLY A 478 -37.17 3.78 3.07
C GLY A 478 -37.05 5.31 3.03
N ASP A 479 -38.02 6.04 3.65
CA ASP A 479 -37.90 7.48 3.82
C ASP A 479 -36.92 7.85 4.96
N PHE A 480 -36.49 9.12 5.00
CA PHE A 480 -35.55 9.63 5.96
C PHE A 480 -35.91 11.04 6.43
N PHE A 481 -35.36 11.44 7.60
CA PHE A 481 -35.55 12.77 8.17
C PHE A 481 -34.38 13.22 9.03
N GLY A 482 -34.35 14.54 9.32
CA GLY A 482 -33.33 15.12 10.20
C GLY A 482 -32.11 15.67 9.47
N GLU A 483 -32.03 15.54 8.15
CA GLU A 483 -30.91 15.98 7.29
C GLU A 483 -30.77 17.50 7.25
N ILE A 484 -31.86 18.26 7.25
CA ILE A 484 -31.85 19.73 7.10
C ILE A 484 -31.08 20.38 8.24
N ALA A 485 -31.40 19.99 9.48
CA ALA A 485 -30.74 20.53 10.67
C ALA A 485 -29.22 20.24 10.66
N LEU A 486 -28.83 19.05 10.19
CA LEU A 486 -27.42 18.63 10.13
C LEU A 486 -26.63 19.36 9.04
N LEU A 487 -27.21 19.46 7.83
CA LEU A 487 -26.53 20.07 6.67
C LEU A 487 -26.45 21.59 6.77
N ARG A 488 -27.49 22.24 7.32
CA ARG A 488 -27.55 23.70 7.43
C ARG A 488 -26.99 24.22 8.76
N GLY A 489 -26.76 23.36 9.75
CA GLY A 489 -26.31 23.78 11.07
C GLY A 489 -27.36 24.61 11.82
N VAL A 490 -28.63 24.33 11.62
CA VAL A 490 -29.77 25.02 12.23
C VAL A 490 -30.53 24.09 13.19
N PRO A 491 -31.32 24.62 14.12
CA PRO A 491 -32.23 23.80 14.93
C PRO A 491 -33.21 23.00 14.07
N ARG A 492 -33.82 21.96 14.65
CA ARG A 492 -34.81 21.11 13.99
C ARG A 492 -35.96 21.96 13.41
N THR A 493 -36.24 21.79 12.13
CA THR A 493 -37.20 22.60 11.40
C THR A 493 -38.64 22.12 11.57
N ALA A 494 -38.85 20.85 11.96
CA ALA A 494 -40.13 20.21 12.15
C ALA A 494 -40.16 19.29 13.38
N THR A 495 -41.34 18.99 13.88
CA THR A 495 -41.59 17.94 14.87
C THR A 495 -41.91 16.64 14.13
N VAL A 496 -41.29 15.53 14.56
CA VAL A 496 -41.54 14.20 14.00
C VAL A 496 -42.03 13.28 15.09
N THR A 497 -43.23 12.71 14.88
CA THR A 497 -43.92 11.84 15.84
C THR A 497 -44.19 10.48 15.20
N ALA A 498 -44.01 9.40 15.93
CA ALA A 498 -44.32 8.05 15.48
C ALA A 498 -45.87 7.85 15.37
N LYS A 499 -46.32 7.65 14.13
CA LYS A 499 -47.76 7.39 13.84
C LYS A 499 -48.15 5.93 14.07
N THR A 500 -47.19 5.01 13.99
CA THR A 500 -47.30 3.59 14.35
C THR A 500 -46.15 3.23 15.23
N ALA A 501 -46.02 1.98 15.66
CA ALA A 501 -44.73 1.48 16.14
C ALA A 501 -43.72 1.55 15.00
N VAL A 502 -42.56 2.14 15.22
CA VAL A 502 -41.54 2.38 14.20
C VAL A 502 -40.19 1.79 14.61
N GLU A 503 -39.50 1.24 13.63
CA GLU A 503 -38.07 0.87 13.69
C GLU A 503 -37.30 1.83 12.78
N LEU A 504 -36.26 2.46 13.32
CA LEU A 504 -35.44 3.47 12.66
C LEU A 504 -33.97 3.06 12.72
N LEU A 505 -33.20 3.44 11.71
CA LEU A 505 -31.75 3.48 11.79
C LEU A 505 -31.29 4.91 12.00
N THR A 506 -30.38 5.11 12.95
CA THR A 506 -29.83 6.44 13.28
C THR A 506 -28.36 6.54 12.94
N LEU A 507 -27.95 7.72 12.43
CA LEU A 507 -26.55 8.12 12.25
C LEU A 507 -26.28 9.37 13.08
N GLU A 508 -25.17 9.40 13.80
CA GLU A 508 -24.72 10.59 14.51
C GLU A 508 -24.32 11.70 13.52
N ARG A 509 -24.47 12.96 13.94
CA ARG A 509 -24.16 14.15 13.14
C ARG A 509 -22.79 14.06 12.44
N GLN A 510 -21.73 13.69 13.18
CA GLN A 510 -20.37 13.64 12.65
C GLN A 510 -20.22 12.60 11.54
N GLN A 511 -20.82 11.43 11.72
CA GLN A 511 -20.79 10.33 10.75
C GLN A 511 -21.55 10.71 9.47
N PHE A 512 -22.73 11.30 9.61
CA PHE A 512 -23.54 11.77 8.49
C PHE A 512 -22.83 12.86 7.70
N ILE A 513 -22.33 13.90 8.37
CA ILE A 513 -21.64 15.03 7.73
C ILE A 513 -20.37 14.57 7.01
N SER A 514 -19.54 13.74 7.66
CA SER A 514 -18.30 13.24 7.03
C SER A 514 -18.57 12.42 5.76
N ALA A 515 -19.64 11.63 5.74
CA ALA A 515 -20.02 10.85 4.57
C ALA A 515 -20.58 11.72 3.43
N VAL A 516 -21.51 12.63 3.73
CA VAL A 516 -22.20 13.42 2.71
C VAL A 516 -21.35 14.59 2.20
N VAL A 517 -20.74 15.37 3.10
CA VAL A 517 -19.97 16.57 2.73
C VAL A 517 -18.58 16.21 2.20
N GLY A 518 -18.02 15.09 2.66
CA GLY A 518 -16.73 14.57 2.16
C GLY A 518 -16.76 14.06 0.72
N HIS A 519 -17.95 13.98 0.08
CA HIS A 519 -18.10 13.43 -1.27
C HIS A 519 -18.95 14.37 -2.15
N ALA A 520 -18.33 14.99 -3.16
CA ALA A 520 -18.98 16.04 -3.96
C ALA A 520 -20.34 15.64 -4.59
N PRO A 521 -20.52 14.44 -5.21
CA PRO A 521 -21.81 14.02 -5.73
C PRO A 521 -22.90 13.85 -4.65
N SER A 522 -22.55 13.32 -3.47
CA SER A 522 -23.48 13.16 -2.35
C SER A 522 -23.88 14.52 -1.75
N LYS A 523 -22.93 15.47 -1.70
CA LYS A 523 -23.22 16.84 -1.27
C LYS A 523 -24.23 17.51 -2.20
N ALA A 524 -24.04 17.39 -3.52
CA ALA A 524 -24.97 17.93 -4.51
C ALA A 524 -26.38 17.31 -4.37
N ALA A 525 -26.47 15.99 -4.19
CA ALA A 525 -27.73 15.30 -3.95
C ALA A 525 -28.40 15.77 -2.65
N ALA A 526 -27.62 15.98 -1.59
CA ALA A 526 -28.12 16.48 -0.31
C ALA A 526 -28.66 17.92 -0.42
N GLU A 527 -27.97 18.81 -1.13
CA GLU A 527 -28.44 20.16 -1.40
C GLU A 527 -29.76 20.18 -2.20
N ALA A 528 -29.86 19.33 -3.22
CA ALA A 528 -31.11 19.19 -4.01
C ALA A 528 -32.30 18.71 -3.14
N VAL A 529 -32.09 17.73 -2.25
CA VAL A 529 -33.10 17.24 -1.32
C VAL A 529 -33.54 18.33 -0.33
N VAL A 530 -32.58 19.10 0.21
CA VAL A 530 -32.88 20.19 1.15
C VAL A 530 -33.73 21.28 0.47
N VAL A 531 -33.38 21.67 -0.76
CA VAL A 531 -34.17 22.66 -1.54
C VAL A 531 -35.57 22.13 -1.75
N ALA A 532 -35.74 20.90 -2.26
CA ALA A 532 -37.07 20.30 -2.53
C ALA A 532 -37.93 20.07 -1.28
N ARG A 533 -37.37 20.14 -0.07
CA ARG A 533 -38.12 20.00 1.19
C ARG A 533 -38.39 21.32 1.91
N LEU A 534 -37.74 22.40 1.49
CA LEU A 534 -37.97 23.75 2.02
C LEU A 534 -38.95 24.56 1.17
N ASP A 535 -39.04 24.24 -0.14
CA ASP A 535 -40.06 24.72 -1.07
C ASP A 535 -41.38 23.96 -0.85
#